data_e1a1cdc1536526367ddb3e3003c5cc0b
#
_entry.id   e1a1cdc1536526367ddb3e3003c5cc0b
#
_cell.length_a   1.000
_cell.length_b   1.000
_cell.length_c   1.000
_cell.angle_alpha   90.00
_cell.angle_beta   90.00
_cell.angle_gamma   90.00
#
_symmetry.space_group_name_H-M   'P 1'
#
loop_
_entity.id
_entity.type
_entity.pdbx_description
1 polymer ?
#
loop_
_entity_poly.entity_id
_entity_poly.type
_entity_poly.pdbx_seq_one_letter_code
_entity_poly.pdbx_strand_id
1 'polypeptide(L)'
;MPFVFAKSKPMSNTIITTSVKSNTISPAELRRNNIYDSLKLGSLGLAKEAFDYAMKGLDIMKAVGKVENYNVISIVDFSRASSQKRLYVLDLKNQKVLFNTYVAHGMNSGKEYAQNFSNDPSSDKSSLGFYETLGTYNGEHGYSLKLEGLEKGINDNANRRNIVMHGAEYVGASMVRSHGYIGRSWGCPAIPPALQVPIIQKIKNGTCLFIYSPDKDYINHSEILKQATASVM
;
A
#
# COMPACT_ATOMS: atom_id res chain seq x y z
N MET A 1 -59.29 -63.57 15.29
CA MET A 1 -58.81 -62.21 14.92
C MET A 1 -57.38 -62.12 15.41
N PRO A 2 -56.32 -62.05 14.53
CA PRO A 2 -54.93 -61.89 14.97
C PRO A 2 -54.59 -60.41 15.15
N PHE A 3 -53.99 -60.06 16.26
CA PHE A 3 -53.46 -58.73 16.56
C PHE A 3 -52.17 -58.51 15.76
N VAL A 4 -52.14 -57.44 14.95
CA VAL A 4 -50.93 -56.99 14.22
C VAL A 4 -50.20 -55.98 15.13
N PHE A 5 -49.01 -56.32 15.61
CA PHE A 5 -48.09 -55.37 16.27
C PHE A 5 -47.35 -54.55 15.24
N ALA A 6 -47.60 -53.25 15.22
CA ALA A 6 -46.79 -52.29 14.42
C ALA A 6 -45.45 -52.04 15.12
N LYS A 7 -44.33 -52.35 14.46
CA LYS A 7 -42.96 -51.97 14.88
C LYS A 7 -42.73 -50.49 14.58
N SER A 8 -42.55 -49.68 15.61
CA SER A 8 -42.06 -48.29 15.48
C SER A 8 -40.57 -48.28 15.15
N LYS A 9 -40.18 -47.54 14.07
CA LYS A 9 -38.80 -47.28 13.75
C LYS A 9 -38.21 -46.24 14.72
N PRO A 10 -36.94 -46.40 15.18
CA PRO A 10 -36.32 -45.36 15.97
C PRO A 10 -36.00 -44.12 15.09
N MET A 11 -36.40 -42.94 15.57
CA MET A 11 -35.97 -41.65 14.99
C MET A 11 -34.48 -41.46 15.26
N SER A 12 -33.73 -41.39 14.17
CA SER A 12 -32.29 -40.99 14.23
C SER A 12 -32.21 -39.51 14.47
N ASN A 13 -31.78 -39.07 15.66
CA ASN A 13 -31.40 -37.69 15.95
C ASN A 13 -30.07 -37.40 15.27
N THR A 14 -30.13 -36.76 14.08
CA THR A 14 -28.94 -36.17 13.45
C THR A 14 -28.60 -34.91 14.22
N ILE A 15 -27.56 -34.98 15.06
CA ILE A 15 -26.97 -33.80 15.69
C ILE A 15 -26.21 -33.05 14.58
N ILE A 16 -26.81 -31.94 14.11
CA ILE A 16 -26.13 -31.00 13.23
C ILE A 16 -25.14 -30.23 14.10
N THR A 17 -23.90 -30.67 14.15
CA THR A 17 -22.79 -29.88 14.69
C THR A 17 -22.47 -28.76 13.72
N THR A 18 -23.06 -27.59 13.91
CA THR A 18 -22.60 -26.35 13.30
C THR A 18 -21.24 -26.02 13.90
N SER A 19 -20.17 -26.29 13.14
CA SER A 19 -18.84 -25.78 13.48
C SER A 19 -18.85 -24.26 13.37
N VAL A 20 -18.97 -23.57 14.48
CA VAL A 20 -18.69 -22.14 14.59
C VAL A 20 -17.19 -22.01 14.35
N LYS A 21 -16.79 -21.55 13.14
CA LYS A 21 -15.42 -21.09 12.92
C LYS A 21 -15.19 -19.93 13.89
N SER A 22 -14.48 -20.17 14.96
CA SER A 22 -13.97 -19.11 15.83
C SER A 22 -12.99 -18.29 14.96
N ASN A 23 -13.38 -17.09 14.57
CA ASN A 23 -12.51 -16.09 13.96
C ASN A 23 -11.48 -15.63 14.99
N THR A 24 -10.52 -16.48 15.33
CA THR A 24 -9.38 -16.06 16.15
C THR A 24 -8.47 -15.19 15.29
N ILE A 25 -8.41 -13.90 15.63
CA ILE A 25 -7.50 -12.93 15.00
C ILE A 25 -6.06 -13.42 15.20
N SER A 26 -5.28 -13.51 14.13
CA SER A 26 -3.88 -13.95 14.22
C SER A 26 -3.04 -12.93 15.01
N PRO A 27 -1.94 -13.37 15.69
CA PRO A 27 -1.03 -12.44 16.39
C PRO A 27 -0.48 -11.34 15.49
N ALA A 28 -0.21 -11.65 14.23
CA ALA A 28 0.25 -10.67 13.23
C ALA A 28 -0.83 -9.63 12.90
N GLU A 29 -2.07 -10.05 12.77
CA GLU A 29 -3.21 -9.16 12.54
C GLU A 29 -3.49 -8.27 13.77
N LEU A 30 -3.44 -8.84 14.97
CA LEU A 30 -3.57 -8.07 16.21
C LEU A 30 -2.48 -7.00 16.31
N ARG A 31 -1.23 -7.35 15.98
CA ARG A 31 -0.13 -6.38 15.95
C ARG A 31 -0.40 -5.26 14.95
N ARG A 32 -0.85 -5.56 13.73
CA ARG A 32 -1.20 -4.54 12.71
C ARG A 32 -2.31 -3.63 13.20
N ASN A 33 -3.37 -4.19 13.77
CA ASN A 33 -4.47 -3.41 14.34
C ASN A 33 -3.98 -2.45 15.42
N ASN A 34 -3.18 -2.94 16.36
CA ASN A 34 -2.60 -2.11 17.43
C ASN A 34 -1.75 -0.95 16.89
N ILE A 35 -0.92 -1.18 15.86
CA ILE A 35 -0.12 -0.12 15.23
C ILE A 35 -1.05 0.90 14.54
N TYR A 36 -2.03 0.44 13.77
CA TYR A 36 -2.97 1.32 13.06
C TYR A 36 -3.72 2.24 14.01
N ASP A 37 -4.22 1.68 15.10
CA ASP A 37 -5.00 2.42 16.10
C ASP A 37 -4.12 3.35 16.95
N SER A 38 -2.95 2.88 17.41
CA SER A 38 -2.02 3.70 18.21
C SER A 38 -1.52 4.93 17.46
N LEU A 39 -1.28 4.79 16.15
CA LEU A 39 -0.88 5.87 15.26
C LEU A 39 -2.06 6.71 14.75
N LYS A 40 -3.29 6.35 15.10
CA LYS A 40 -4.53 7.02 14.67
C LYS A 40 -4.60 7.19 13.14
N LEU A 41 -4.15 6.16 12.40
CA LEU A 41 -3.99 6.26 10.94
C LEU A 41 -5.32 6.48 10.23
N GLY A 42 -6.42 5.91 10.74
CA GLY A 42 -7.77 6.17 10.24
C GLY A 42 -8.18 7.63 10.35
N SER A 43 -7.84 8.30 11.46
CA SER A 43 -8.11 9.73 11.64
C SER A 43 -7.27 10.61 10.70
N LEU A 44 -6.09 10.14 10.28
CA LEU A 44 -5.28 10.76 9.24
C LEU A 44 -5.77 10.42 7.82
N GLY A 45 -6.74 9.51 7.72
CA GLY A 45 -7.40 9.11 6.49
C GLY A 45 -6.70 8.00 5.70
N LEU A 46 -5.72 7.29 6.27
CA LEU A 46 -5.14 6.11 5.62
C LEU A 46 -6.18 4.98 5.62
N ALA A 47 -6.46 4.42 4.46
CA ALA A 47 -7.35 3.27 4.35
C ALA A 47 -6.74 2.08 5.11
N LYS A 48 -7.58 1.41 5.95
CA LYS A 48 -7.14 0.25 6.71
C LYS A 48 -6.61 -0.86 5.81
N GLU A 49 -7.26 -1.07 4.69
CA GLU A 49 -6.86 -2.05 3.68
C GLU A 49 -5.48 -1.73 3.09
N ALA A 50 -5.21 -0.46 2.73
CA ALA A 50 -3.90 -0.02 2.25
C ALA A 50 -2.80 -0.29 3.28
N PHE A 51 -3.08 0.00 4.55
CA PHE A 51 -2.15 -0.28 5.64
C PHE A 51 -1.92 -1.80 5.83
N ASP A 52 -2.98 -2.60 5.80
CA ASP A 52 -2.87 -4.06 5.99
C ASP A 52 -2.06 -4.71 4.86
N TYR A 53 -2.29 -4.32 3.60
CA TYR A 53 -1.48 -4.78 2.47
C TYR A 53 -0.02 -4.32 2.60
N ALA A 54 0.20 -3.05 2.95
CA ALA A 54 1.55 -2.52 3.15
C ALA A 54 2.35 -3.32 4.19
N MET A 55 1.73 -3.63 5.33
CA MET A 55 2.40 -4.38 6.40
C MET A 55 2.63 -5.85 6.04
N LYS A 56 1.66 -6.48 5.38
CA LYS A 56 1.82 -7.86 4.89
C LYS A 56 2.95 -7.96 3.87
N GLY A 57 2.99 -7.04 2.89
CA GLY A 57 4.06 -7.02 1.90
C GLY A 57 5.42 -6.70 2.51
N LEU A 58 5.50 -5.80 3.50
CA LEU A 58 6.73 -5.52 4.23
C LEU A 58 7.28 -6.79 4.92
N ASP A 59 6.42 -7.58 5.53
CA ASP A 59 6.82 -8.85 6.17
C ASP A 59 7.43 -9.83 5.14
N ILE A 60 6.84 -9.92 3.94
CA ILE A 60 7.39 -10.72 2.82
C ILE A 60 8.73 -10.15 2.33
N MET A 61 8.80 -8.84 2.05
CA MET A 61 10.02 -8.19 1.58
C MET A 61 11.18 -8.36 2.56
N LYS A 62 10.89 -8.29 3.86
CA LYS A 62 11.86 -8.57 4.93
C LYS A 62 12.31 -10.02 4.89
N ALA A 63 11.39 -10.98 4.74
CA ALA A 63 11.70 -12.41 4.74
C ALA A 63 12.58 -12.81 3.55
N VAL A 64 12.41 -12.15 2.38
CA VAL A 64 13.20 -12.40 1.16
C VAL A 64 14.42 -11.47 1.02
N GLY A 65 14.73 -10.65 2.04
CA GLY A 65 15.91 -9.78 2.04
C GLY A 65 15.86 -8.62 1.03
N LYS A 66 14.67 -8.14 0.68
CA LYS A 66 14.46 -7.04 -0.28
C LYS A 66 14.37 -5.66 0.38
N VAL A 67 14.42 -5.59 1.69
CA VAL A 67 14.49 -4.34 2.45
C VAL A 67 15.54 -4.46 3.55
N GLU A 68 16.41 -3.47 3.67
CA GLU A 68 17.45 -3.41 4.71
C GLU A 68 16.91 -2.75 5.98
N ASN A 69 16.11 -1.69 5.80
CA ASN A 69 15.50 -0.96 6.91
C ASN A 69 13.99 -1.13 6.93
N TYR A 70 13.52 -2.17 7.59
CA TYR A 70 12.09 -2.48 7.79
C TYR A 70 11.46 -1.75 8.98
N ASN A 71 12.20 -0.86 9.65
CA ASN A 71 11.65 -0.02 10.72
C ASN A 71 10.90 1.20 10.18
N VAL A 72 11.11 1.55 8.91
CA VAL A 72 10.43 2.66 8.25
C VAL A 72 9.70 2.13 7.01
N ILE A 73 8.44 2.53 6.88
CA ILE A 73 7.63 2.23 5.68
C ILE A 73 6.98 3.51 5.16
N SER A 74 6.91 3.62 3.84
CA SER A 74 6.17 4.68 3.14
C SER A 74 4.97 4.08 2.45
N ILE A 75 3.78 4.69 2.62
CA ILE A 75 2.53 4.24 2.01
C ILE A 75 1.93 5.41 1.23
N VAL A 76 1.72 5.22 -0.06
CA VAL A 76 0.95 6.11 -0.93
C VAL A 76 -0.43 5.50 -1.12
N ASP A 77 -1.47 6.18 -0.66
CA ASP A 77 -2.85 5.71 -0.77
C ASP A 77 -3.61 6.44 -1.89
N PHE A 78 -3.58 5.86 -3.08
CA PHE A 78 -4.28 6.39 -4.25
C PHE A 78 -5.79 6.10 -4.28
N SER A 79 -6.34 5.43 -3.26
CA SER A 79 -7.79 5.42 -3.05
C SER A 79 -8.33 6.82 -2.72
N ARG A 80 -7.42 7.73 -2.31
CA ARG A 80 -7.74 9.11 -1.92
C ARG A 80 -7.52 10.08 -3.06
N ALA A 81 -8.32 11.14 -3.08
CA ALA A 81 -8.15 12.27 -3.99
C ALA A 81 -6.78 12.94 -3.82
N SER A 82 -6.24 13.50 -4.87
CA SER A 82 -4.96 14.23 -4.83
C SER A 82 -5.04 15.56 -4.07
N SER A 83 -6.24 16.05 -3.83
CA SER A 83 -6.54 17.17 -2.93
C SER A 83 -6.34 16.83 -1.45
N GLN A 84 -6.13 15.58 -1.11
CA GLN A 84 -5.92 15.08 0.25
C GLN A 84 -4.48 14.64 0.48
N LYS A 85 -4.02 14.71 1.73
CA LYS A 85 -2.76 14.11 2.14
C LYS A 85 -2.88 12.59 2.06
N ARG A 86 -2.04 11.95 1.25
CA ARG A 86 -2.14 10.52 0.92
C ARG A 86 -0.80 9.81 0.83
N LEU A 87 0.30 10.49 1.21
CA LEU A 87 1.59 9.88 1.53
C LEU A 87 1.75 9.85 3.05
N TYR A 88 2.07 8.68 3.57
CA TYR A 88 2.36 8.42 4.97
C TYR A 88 3.74 7.80 5.09
N VAL A 89 4.60 8.36 5.95
CA VAL A 89 5.89 7.77 6.31
C VAL A 89 5.83 7.41 7.78
N LEU A 90 5.94 6.13 8.08
CA LEU A 90 5.74 5.59 9.42
C LEU A 90 7.06 5.03 9.97
N ASP A 91 7.39 5.39 11.20
CA ASP A 91 8.42 4.73 12.01
C ASP A 91 7.74 3.66 12.86
N LEU A 92 7.88 2.41 12.43
CA LEU A 92 7.25 1.25 13.07
C LEU A 92 7.94 0.89 14.39
N LYS A 93 9.26 1.17 14.53
CA LYS A 93 10.03 0.90 15.74
C LYS A 93 9.60 1.82 16.88
N ASN A 94 9.47 3.11 16.60
CA ASN A 94 9.13 4.13 17.59
C ASN A 94 7.62 4.46 17.60
N GLN A 95 6.82 3.79 16.77
CA GLN A 95 5.39 4.01 16.62
C GLN A 95 5.05 5.50 16.41
N LYS A 96 5.60 6.09 15.35
CA LYS A 96 5.41 7.50 15.02
C LYS A 96 5.04 7.67 13.55
N VAL A 97 4.13 8.60 13.27
CA VAL A 97 3.93 9.15 11.92
C VAL A 97 4.98 10.23 11.71
N LEU A 98 5.99 9.94 10.87
CA LEU A 98 7.06 10.89 10.56
C LEU A 98 6.56 11.97 9.62
N PHE A 99 5.82 11.58 8.58
CA PHE A 99 5.25 12.51 7.62
C PHE A 99 3.86 12.04 7.17
N ASN A 100 2.96 13.01 7.00
CA ASN A 100 1.69 12.85 6.30
C ASN A 100 1.50 14.05 5.38
N THR A 101 1.58 13.82 4.05
CA THR A 101 1.60 14.92 3.08
C THR A 101 0.95 14.54 1.75
N TYR A 102 0.93 15.52 0.83
CA TYR A 102 0.50 15.31 -0.56
C TYR A 102 1.54 14.51 -1.34
N VAL A 103 1.07 13.77 -2.35
CA VAL A 103 1.92 13.12 -3.35
C VAL A 103 1.19 13.08 -4.69
N ALA A 104 1.88 13.45 -5.77
CA ALA A 104 1.32 13.42 -7.11
C ALA A 104 1.33 12.01 -7.69
N HIS A 105 0.46 11.78 -8.65
CA HIS A 105 0.43 10.64 -9.56
C HIS A 105 0.70 11.10 -10.99
N GLY A 106 0.87 10.15 -11.90
CA GLY A 106 1.11 10.39 -13.32
C GLY A 106 -0.08 11.04 -14.02
N MET A 107 0.20 11.92 -15.00
CA MET A 107 -0.85 12.70 -15.67
C MET A 107 -1.88 11.83 -16.38
N ASN A 108 -1.46 10.69 -16.91
CA ASN A 108 -2.33 9.72 -17.57
C ASN A 108 -2.95 8.71 -16.58
N SER A 109 -2.62 8.79 -15.28
CA SER A 109 -3.31 8.00 -14.25
C SER A 109 -4.70 8.54 -13.91
N GLY A 110 -4.96 9.83 -14.14
CA GLY A 110 -6.23 10.47 -13.86
C GLY A 110 -6.07 11.96 -13.54
N LYS A 111 -7.16 12.62 -13.20
CA LYS A 111 -7.15 14.05 -12.87
C LYS A 111 -6.99 14.28 -11.37
N GLU A 112 -8.03 14.08 -10.61
CA GLU A 112 -8.04 14.20 -9.15
C GLU A 112 -7.74 12.85 -8.49
N TYR A 113 -8.31 11.78 -9.00
CA TYR A 113 -8.09 10.41 -8.57
C TYR A 113 -7.18 9.67 -9.54
N ALA A 114 -6.28 8.87 -9.02
CA ALA A 114 -5.49 7.93 -9.82
C ALA A 114 -6.32 6.65 -10.03
N GLN A 115 -6.66 6.36 -11.27
CA GLN A 115 -7.54 5.24 -11.66
C GLN A 115 -6.90 4.34 -12.73
N ASN A 116 -5.84 4.81 -13.40
CA ASN A 116 -5.17 4.08 -14.47
C ASN A 116 -3.70 3.94 -14.14
N PHE A 117 -3.19 2.73 -14.22
CA PHE A 117 -1.81 2.40 -13.87
C PHE A 117 -1.12 1.66 -15.01
N SER A 118 0.20 1.74 -15.10
CA SER A 118 0.94 1.05 -16.14
C SER A 118 2.41 0.88 -15.75
N ASN A 119 3.00 -0.20 -16.22
CA ASN A 119 4.44 -0.46 -16.17
C ASN A 119 5.16 -0.11 -17.49
N ASP A 120 4.40 0.33 -18.51
CA ASP A 120 4.95 0.60 -19.83
C ASP A 120 5.76 1.89 -19.86
N PRO A 121 6.91 1.90 -20.57
CA PRO A 121 7.65 3.13 -20.86
C PRO A 121 6.76 4.17 -21.54
N SER A 122 6.99 5.44 -21.22
CA SER A 122 6.26 6.59 -21.81
C SER A 122 4.73 6.55 -21.66
N SER A 123 4.22 5.76 -20.72
CA SER A 123 2.77 5.76 -20.42
C SER A 123 2.30 7.01 -19.68
N ASP A 124 3.23 7.73 -19.02
CA ASP A 124 2.95 8.85 -18.11
C ASP A 124 1.97 8.48 -16.98
N LYS A 125 1.87 7.18 -16.67
CA LYS A 125 1.07 6.63 -15.59
C LYS A 125 1.95 6.21 -14.42
N SER A 126 1.44 6.31 -13.22
CA SER A 126 2.03 5.66 -12.05
C SER A 126 1.90 4.14 -12.17
N SER A 127 2.81 3.41 -11.52
CA SER A 127 2.70 1.96 -11.32
C SER A 127 2.37 1.70 -9.85
N LEU A 128 1.53 0.70 -9.58
CA LEU A 128 1.20 0.26 -8.23
C LEU A 128 2.27 -0.68 -7.68
N GLY A 129 2.16 -1.01 -6.41
CA GLY A 129 2.91 -2.11 -5.81
C GLY A 129 4.05 -1.68 -4.90
N PHE A 130 4.91 -2.65 -4.64
CA PHE A 130 6.02 -2.53 -3.70
C PHE A 130 7.32 -2.12 -4.38
N TYR A 131 8.02 -1.21 -3.72
CA TYR A 131 9.31 -0.68 -4.16
C TYR A 131 10.33 -0.76 -3.03
N GLU A 132 11.57 -1.04 -3.40
CA GLU A 132 12.74 -0.74 -2.58
C GLU A 132 13.21 0.67 -2.89
N THR A 133 13.47 1.47 -1.85
CA THR A 133 14.09 2.77 -2.01
C THR A 133 15.60 2.61 -2.11
N LEU A 134 16.18 3.17 -3.15
CA LEU A 134 17.62 3.09 -3.40
C LEU A 134 18.36 4.34 -2.89
N GLY A 135 19.52 4.60 -3.49
CA GLY A 135 20.30 5.80 -3.27
C GLY A 135 19.68 7.06 -3.89
N THR A 136 20.28 8.18 -3.60
CA THR A 136 19.87 9.50 -4.07
C THR A 136 20.82 10.05 -5.15
N TYR A 137 20.32 11.00 -5.94
CA TYR A 137 21.11 11.76 -6.92
C TYR A 137 20.54 13.17 -7.07
N ASN A 138 21.32 14.07 -7.66
CA ASN A 138 20.84 15.38 -8.09
C ASN A 138 20.63 15.34 -9.60
N GLY A 139 19.39 15.46 -10.04
CA GLY A 139 18.97 15.46 -11.44
C GLY A 139 18.21 16.72 -11.81
N GLU A 140 17.45 16.66 -12.90
CA GLU A 140 16.63 17.77 -13.41
C GLU A 140 15.64 18.30 -12.35
N HIS A 141 15.12 17.40 -11.50
CA HIS A 141 14.20 17.75 -10.39
C HIS A 141 14.91 17.98 -9.05
N GLY A 142 16.22 18.23 -9.08
CA GLY A 142 17.03 18.40 -7.87
C GLY A 142 17.28 17.07 -7.13
N TYR A 143 17.30 17.11 -5.80
CA TYR A 143 17.59 15.97 -4.94
C TYR A 143 16.50 14.90 -5.03
N SER A 144 16.79 13.79 -5.67
CA SER A 144 15.84 12.76 -6.04
C SER A 144 16.22 11.40 -5.47
N LEU A 145 15.22 10.56 -5.19
CA LEU A 145 15.37 9.20 -4.67
C LEU A 145 15.03 8.18 -5.75
N LYS A 146 15.98 7.29 -6.06
CA LYS A 146 15.76 6.18 -6.98
C LYS A 146 14.86 5.12 -6.36
N LEU A 147 14.00 4.52 -7.17
CA LEU A 147 13.04 3.50 -6.78
C LEU A 147 13.25 2.25 -7.63
N GLU A 148 13.32 1.08 -6.99
CA GLU A 148 13.31 -0.21 -7.66
C GLU A 148 11.95 -0.87 -7.45
N GLY A 149 11.23 -1.15 -8.54
CA GLY A 149 9.96 -1.88 -8.49
C GLY A 149 10.20 -3.37 -8.32
N LEU A 150 9.51 -4.01 -7.40
CA LEU A 150 9.77 -5.40 -7.00
C LEU A 150 8.79 -6.41 -7.60
N GLU A 151 7.81 -5.95 -8.37
CA GLU A 151 6.72 -6.80 -8.88
C GLU A 151 6.76 -6.87 -10.40
N LYS A 152 7.12 -8.05 -10.90
CA LYS A 152 7.29 -8.33 -12.33
C LYS A 152 6.00 -8.07 -13.10
N GLY A 153 6.11 -7.30 -14.20
CA GLY A 153 4.97 -6.91 -15.03
C GLY A 153 4.11 -5.77 -14.45
N ILE A 154 4.29 -5.41 -13.17
CA ILE A 154 3.50 -4.39 -12.47
C ILE A 154 4.29 -3.09 -12.31
N ASN A 155 5.54 -3.16 -11.81
CA ASN A 155 6.38 -1.99 -11.58
C ASN A 155 7.88 -2.24 -11.79
N ASP A 156 8.31 -3.42 -12.21
CA ASP A 156 9.71 -3.79 -12.41
C ASP A 156 10.43 -2.96 -13.50
N ASN A 157 9.70 -2.20 -14.30
CA ASN A 157 10.26 -1.21 -15.21
C ASN A 157 10.52 0.16 -14.57
N ALA A 158 10.16 0.38 -13.30
CA ALA A 158 10.18 1.69 -12.67
C ALA A 158 11.56 2.37 -12.78
N ASN A 159 12.64 1.67 -12.45
CA ASN A 159 13.99 2.21 -12.56
C ASN A 159 14.35 2.56 -14.01
N ARG A 160 14.06 1.67 -14.98
CA ARG A 160 14.28 1.91 -16.42
C ARG A 160 13.43 3.06 -16.95
N ARG A 161 12.26 3.30 -16.38
CA ARG A 161 11.37 4.43 -16.70
C ARG A 161 11.77 5.74 -16.00
N ASN A 162 12.87 5.74 -15.24
CA ASN A 162 13.30 6.87 -14.42
C ASN A 162 12.21 7.34 -13.41
N ILE A 163 11.42 6.39 -12.88
CA ILE A 163 10.46 6.69 -11.83
C ILE A 163 11.24 6.90 -10.52
N VAL A 164 11.16 8.11 -9.99
CA VAL A 164 11.86 8.55 -8.79
C VAL A 164 10.94 9.36 -7.88
N MET A 165 11.24 9.43 -6.59
CA MET A 165 10.59 10.41 -5.72
C MET A 165 11.38 11.72 -5.77
N HIS A 166 10.69 12.82 -6.04
CA HIS A 166 11.29 14.16 -6.14
C HIS A 166 10.34 15.25 -5.65
N GLY A 167 10.84 16.43 -5.39
CA GLY A 167 10.03 17.61 -5.09
C GLY A 167 9.46 18.26 -6.34
N ALA A 168 8.26 18.84 -6.24
CA ALA A 168 7.65 19.56 -7.35
C ALA A 168 6.73 20.67 -6.86
N GLU A 169 6.86 21.87 -7.47
CA GLU A 169 6.08 23.07 -7.10
C GLU A 169 4.57 22.89 -7.32
N TYR A 170 4.19 21.99 -8.21
CA TYR A 170 2.79 21.66 -8.46
C TYR A 170 2.18 20.73 -7.37
N VAL A 171 2.93 20.42 -6.29
CA VAL A 171 2.47 19.57 -5.19
C VAL A 171 2.43 20.39 -3.89
N GLY A 172 1.24 20.66 -3.41
CA GLY A 172 1.08 21.39 -2.15
C GLY A 172 -0.32 21.97 -1.92
N ALA A 173 -0.54 22.46 -0.72
CA ALA A 173 -1.83 23.01 -0.32
C ALA A 173 -2.23 24.26 -1.14
N SER A 174 -1.27 25.03 -1.67
CA SER A 174 -1.53 26.17 -2.55
C SER A 174 -2.23 25.74 -3.84
N MET A 175 -1.75 24.65 -4.46
CA MET A 175 -2.37 24.08 -5.65
C MET A 175 -3.78 23.59 -5.38
N VAL A 176 -3.99 22.91 -4.24
CA VAL A 176 -5.34 22.46 -3.84
C VAL A 176 -6.29 23.65 -3.69
N ARG A 177 -5.85 24.74 -3.05
CA ARG A 177 -6.69 25.93 -2.88
C ARG A 177 -7.04 26.62 -4.20
N SER A 178 -6.11 26.65 -5.16
CA SER A 178 -6.31 27.36 -6.43
C SER A 178 -7.01 26.52 -7.51
N HIS A 179 -6.82 25.17 -7.52
CA HIS A 179 -7.28 24.30 -8.58
C HIS A 179 -8.21 23.18 -8.10
N GLY A 180 -8.37 22.99 -6.78
CA GLY A 180 -9.15 21.88 -6.19
C GLY A 180 -8.36 20.56 -6.04
N TYR A 181 -7.20 20.43 -6.69
CA TYR A 181 -6.32 19.28 -6.64
C TYR A 181 -4.86 19.68 -6.92
N ILE A 182 -3.88 18.82 -6.63
CA ILE A 182 -2.47 19.06 -6.96
C ILE A 182 -2.17 18.74 -8.42
N GLY A 183 -1.02 19.22 -8.94
CA GLY A 183 -0.55 18.85 -10.27
C GLY A 183 -0.17 17.37 -10.39
N ARG A 184 0.29 16.97 -11.55
CA ARG A 184 0.57 15.58 -11.92
C ARG A 184 1.96 15.48 -12.54
N SER A 185 2.61 14.33 -12.32
CA SER A 185 3.93 13.98 -12.87
C SER A 185 3.80 13.18 -14.18
N TRP A 186 4.91 12.64 -14.67
CA TRP A 186 4.96 11.63 -15.74
C TRP A 186 5.06 10.19 -15.16
N GLY A 187 4.49 9.97 -13.98
CA GLY A 187 4.45 8.69 -13.28
C GLY A 187 5.15 8.69 -11.93
N CYS A 188 6.07 9.62 -11.69
CA CYS A 188 6.82 9.74 -10.43
C CYS A 188 5.92 10.08 -9.23
N PRO A 189 6.18 9.54 -8.04
CA PRO A 189 5.58 10.03 -6.80
C PRO A 189 6.24 11.34 -6.37
N ALA A 190 5.75 12.48 -6.93
CA ALA A 190 6.28 13.80 -6.59
C ALA A 190 5.65 14.35 -5.30
N ILE A 191 6.46 15.04 -4.48
CA ILE A 191 6.11 15.53 -3.15
C ILE A 191 6.32 17.05 -3.04
N PRO A 192 5.81 17.72 -1.98
CA PRO A 192 6.05 19.14 -1.78
C PRO A 192 7.56 19.45 -1.67
N PRO A 193 8.08 20.50 -2.32
CA PRO A 193 9.51 20.83 -2.33
C PRO A 193 10.10 21.00 -0.93
N ALA A 194 9.36 21.64 -0.02
CA ALA A 194 9.81 21.84 1.37
C ALA A 194 10.01 20.53 2.16
N LEU A 195 9.37 19.44 1.73
CA LEU A 195 9.47 18.13 2.38
C LEU A 195 10.38 17.16 1.63
N GLN A 196 10.90 17.53 0.46
CA GLN A 196 11.72 16.67 -0.40
C GLN A 196 12.95 16.12 0.36
N VAL A 197 13.81 16.99 0.85
CA VAL A 197 15.02 16.56 1.57
C VAL A 197 14.69 15.82 2.87
N PRO A 198 13.81 16.34 3.76
CA PRO A 198 13.47 15.64 4.99
C PRO A 198 12.90 14.23 4.79
N ILE A 199 11.98 14.05 3.83
CA ILE A 199 11.38 12.74 3.55
C ILE A 199 12.44 11.80 2.96
N ILE A 200 13.12 12.21 1.89
CA ILE A 200 14.10 11.36 1.18
C ILE A 200 15.20 10.90 2.13
N GLN A 201 15.71 11.77 3.02
CA GLN A 201 16.71 11.39 4.00
C GLN A 201 16.24 10.32 5.00
N LYS A 202 14.95 10.24 5.27
CA LYS A 202 14.37 9.24 6.18
C LYS A 202 14.11 7.90 5.53
N ILE A 203 13.83 7.90 4.21
CA ILE A 203 13.37 6.69 3.52
C ILE A 203 14.36 6.11 2.53
N LYS A 204 15.51 6.79 2.24
CA LYS A 204 16.54 6.28 1.33
C LYS A 204 17.22 5.02 1.86
N ASN A 205 17.87 4.28 0.95
CA ASN A 205 18.71 3.13 1.23
C ASN A 205 17.97 1.98 1.92
N GLY A 206 17.14 1.28 1.16
CA GLY A 206 16.59 -0.02 1.56
C GLY A 206 15.34 0.03 2.43
N THR A 207 14.50 1.10 2.37
CA THR A 207 13.17 1.05 2.98
C THR A 207 12.11 0.58 1.99
N CYS A 208 10.94 0.18 2.51
CA CYS A 208 9.77 -0.14 1.70
C CYS A 208 8.97 1.11 1.36
N LEU A 209 8.64 1.29 0.09
CA LEU A 209 7.56 2.18 -0.38
C LEU A 209 6.48 1.32 -1.02
N PHE A 210 5.24 1.49 -0.59
CA PHE A 210 4.08 0.83 -1.16
C PHE A 210 3.13 1.85 -1.78
N ILE A 211 2.80 1.68 -3.06
CA ILE A 211 1.82 2.50 -3.78
C ILE A 211 0.56 1.68 -3.98
N TYR A 212 -0.48 2.05 -3.26
CA TYR A 212 -1.76 1.35 -3.20
C TYR A 212 -2.85 2.06 -4.00
N SER A 213 -3.68 1.27 -4.64
CA SER A 213 -5.03 1.62 -5.11
C SER A 213 -5.93 0.39 -4.91
N PRO A 214 -7.25 0.54 -4.71
CA PRO A 214 -8.19 -0.58 -4.66
C PRO A 214 -8.44 -1.16 -6.06
N ASP A 215 -7.41 -1.28 -6.86
CA ASP A 215 -7.39 -1.86 -8.19
C ASP A 215 -7.41 -3.38 -8.07
N LYS A 216 -8.50 -4.01 -8.53
CA LYS A 216 -8.70 -5.45 -8.41
C LYS A 216 -7.69 -6.25 -9.24
N ASP A 217 -7.27 -5.70 -10.39
CA ASP A 217 -6.30 -6.35 -11.24
C ASP A 217 -4.95 -6.44 -10.53
N TYR A 218 -4.47 -5.33 -9.96
CA TYR A 218 -3.28 -5.31 -9.14
C TYR A 218 -3.37 -6.29 -7.96
N ILE A 219 -4.44 -6.19 -7.15
CA ILE A 219 -4.59 -7.01 -5.93
C ILE A 219 -4.58 -8.51 -6.27
N ASN A 220 -5.20 -8.90 -7.39
CA ASN A 220 -5.28 -10.30 -7.82
C ASN A 220 -3.99 -10.81 -8.48
N HIS A 221 -3.13 -9.94 -9.02
CA HIS A 221 -1.92 -10.34 -9.75
C HIS A 221 -0.63 -10.12 -8.95
N SER A 222 -0.64 -9.33 -7.88
CA SER A 222 0.52 -9.12 -7.02
C SER A 222 0.97 -10.43 -6.34
N GLU A 223 2.15 -10.92 -6.71
CA GLU A 223 2.73 -12.11 -6.10
C GLU A 223 3.10 -11.88 -4.62
N ILE A 224 3.49 -10.65 -4.26
CA ILE A 224 3.78 -10.28 -2.87
C ILE A 224 2.50 -10.39 -2.03
N LEU A 225 1.36 -9.87 -2.52
CA LEU A 225 0.10 -9.95 -1.78
C LEU A 225 -0.46 -11.38 -1.70
N LYS A 226 -0.28 -12.20 -2.75
CA LYS A 226 -0.67 -13.62 -2.74
C LYS A 226 0.11 -14.41 -1.70
N GLN A 227 1.44 -14.26 -1.65
CA GLN A 227 2.29 -14.91 -0.65
C GLN A 227 1.89 -14.49 0.77
N ALA A 228 1.57 -13.21 0.96
CA ALA A 228 1.10 -12.69 2.24
C ALA A 228 -0.23 -13.29 2.71
N THR A 229 -1.07 -13.75 1.78
CA THR A 229 -2.35 -14.42 2.10
C THR A 229 -2.15 -15.91 2.40
N ALA A 230 -1.24 -16.57 1.68
CA ALA A 230 -0.93 -17.99 1.87
C ALA A 230 -0.20 -18.27 3.20
N SER A 231 0.56 -17.33 3.74
CA SER A 231 1.28 -17.46 5.02
C SER A 231 0.39 -17.39 6.26
N VAL A 232 -0.92 -17.19 6.11
CA VAL A 232 -1.91 -17.04 7.19
C VAL A 232 -2.81 -18.29 7.31
N MET A 233 -2.69 -19.24 6.38
CA MET A 233 -3.36 -20.54 6.41
C MET A 233 -2.45 -21.61 7.04
#